data_89f10eb7d376a468983ce7c627be7b7d
#
_entry.id   89f10eb7d376a468983ce7c627be7b7d
#
_cell.length_a   1.000
_cell.length_b   1.000
_cell.length_c   1.000
_cell.angle_alpha   90.00
_cell.angle_beta   90.00
_cell.angle_gamma   90.00
#
_symmetry.space_group_name_H-M   'P 1'
#
loop_
_entity.id
_entity.type
_entity.pdbx_description
1 polymer ?
#
loop_
_entity_poly.entity_id
_entity_poly.type
_entity_poly.pdbx_seq_one_letter_code
_entity_poly.pdbx_strand_id
1 'polypeptide(L)'
;MSARLASGIWVSAYLRRLQMLGIPAYVITRGDEVAGAVLVKLALMDGTARAYTRSFDLQSDTRIWQVLVEGGEQDVDAAITRQRSFDPDLWVIEVEDARGRDLLAEMG
;
A
#
# COMPACT_ATOMS: atom_id res chain seq x y z
N MET A 1 -12.93 20.57 -6.60
CA MET A 1 -12.39 19.26 -6.96
C MET A 1 -10.90 19.25 -6.68
N SER A 2 -10.44 18.32 -5.87
CA SER A 2 -9.01 18.22 -5.56
C SER A 2 -8.28 17.44 -6.65
N ALA A 3 -7.10 17.91 -7.00
CA ALA A 3 -6.25 17.20 -7.95
C ALA A 3 -5.67 15.94 -7.25
N ARG A 4 -5.56 14.86 -8.01
CA ARG A 4 -4.91 13.66 -7.53
C ARG A 4 -3.40 13.80 -7.75
N LEU A 5 -2.63 13.35 -6.77
CA LEU A 5 -1.20 13.20 -6.96
C LEU A 5 -0.94 12.04 -7.93
N ALA A 6 0.06 12.21 -8.78
CA ALA A 6 0.58 11.09 -9.56
C ALA A 6 1.07 10.00 -8.59
N SER A 7 0.90 8.75 -8.98
CA SER A 7 1.19 7.60 -8.10
C SER A 7 2.64 7.60 -7.61
N GLY A 8 3.60 7.88 -8.49
CA GLY A 8 5.01 7.94 -8.09
C GLY A 8 5.28 9.02 -7.07
N ILE A 9 4.60 10.17 -7.16
CA ILE A 9 4.73 11.26 -6.19
C ILE A 9 4.13 10.83 -4.85
N TRP A 10 2.96 10.22 -4.87
CA TRP A 10 2.33 9.70 -3.65
C TRP A 10 3.23 8.68 -2.94
N VAL A 11 3.78 7.73 -3.71
CA VAL A 11 4.67 6.71 -3.16
C VAL A 11 5.89 7.35 -2.51
N SER A 12 6.52 8.32 -3.18
CA SER A 12 7.69 9.01 -2.62
C SER A 12 7.36 9.71 -1.31
N ALA A 13 6.23 10.40 -1.26
CA ALA A 13 5.79 11.09 -0.05
C ALA A 13 5.51 10.10 1.09
N TYR A 14 4.88 8.98 0.77
CA TYR A 14 4.56 7.93 1.74
C TYR A 14 5.84 7.32 2.34
N LEU A 15 6.79 6.94 1.49
CA LEU A 15 8.06 6.38 1.94
C LEU A 15 8.82 7.36 2.82
N ARG A 16 8.83 8.63 2.45
CA ARG A 16 9.49 9.67 3.25
C ARG A 16 8.84 9.80 4.62
N ARG A 17 7.51 9.78 4.70
CA ARG A 17 6.78 9.87 5.96
C ARG A 17 7.13 8.71 6.89
N LEU A 18 7.16 7.49 6.35
CA LEU A 18 7.55 6.30 7.12
C LEU A 18 8.99 6.42 7.60
N GLN A 19 9.89 6.86 6.74
CA GLN A 19 11.30 7.02 7.07
C GLN A 19 11.50 8.02 8.21
N MET A 20 10.74 9.11 8.23
CA MET A 20 10.82 10.11 9.30
C MET A 20 10.46 9.52 10.66
N LEU A 21 9.66 8.48 10.71
CA LEU A 21 9.29 7.78 11.94
C LEU A 21 10.13 6.54 12.20
N GLY A 22 11.15 6.30 11.37
CA GLY A 22 12.03 5.14 11.52
C GLY A 22 11.37 3.82 11.17
N ILE A 23 10.32 3.84 10.35
CA ILE A 23 9.61 2.64 9.93
C ILE A 23 10.20 2.17 8.60
N PRO A 24 10.82 0.97 8.53
CA PRO A 24 11.37 0.45 7.29
C PRO A 24 10.30 0.22 6.24
N ALA A 25 10.56 0.66 5.03
CA ALA A 25 9.64 0.48 3.91
C ALA A 25 10.41 0.39 2.60
N TYR A 26 9.87 -0.39 1.66
CA TYR A 26 10.56 -0.72 0.43
C TYR A 26 9.59 -0.74 -0.74
N VAL A 27 10.05 -0.32 -1.91
CA VAL A 27 9.33 -0.53 -3.17
C VAL A 27 9.64 -1.94 -3.64
N ILE A 28 8.70 -2.85 -3.55
CA ILE A 28 8.85 -4.22 -4.03
C ILE A 28 8.67 -4.27 -5.54
N THR A 29 7.67 -3.54 -6.05
CA THR A 29 7.40 -3.47 -7.48
C THR A 29 7.02 -2.03 -7.84
N ARG A 30 7.72 -1.47 -8.81
CA ARG A 30 7.35 -0.17 -9.37
C ARG A 30 6.18 -0.34 -10.33
N GLY A 31 5.24 0.56 -10.25
CA GLY A 31 4.09 0.60 -11.15
C GLY A 31 4.14 1.82 -12.06
N ASP A 32 2.99 2.13 -12.63
CA ASP A 32 2.89 3.32 -13.49
C ASP A 32 3.02 4.59 -12.66
N GLU A 33 3.88 5.50 -13.12
CA GLU A 33 4.23 6.73 -12.38
C GLU A 33 3.05 7.67 -12.21
N VAL A 34 2.13 7.68 -13.15
CA VAL A 34 1.04 8.66 -13.18
C VAL A 34 -0.22 8.11 -12.54
N ALA A 35 -0.67 6.94 -12.96
CA ALA A 35 -2.00 6.42 -12.63
C ALA A 35 -1.99 5.00 -12.08
N GLY A 36 -0.83 4.42 -11.77
CA GLY A 36 -0.76 3.08 -11.20
C GLY A 36 -1.44 2.98 -9.85
N ALA A 37 -2.19 1.90 -9.64
CA ALA A 37 -2.75 1.62 -8.32
C ALA A 37 -1.62 1.27 -7.34
N VAL A 38 -1.87 1.45 -6.04
CA VAL A 38 -0.88 1.19 -5.00
C VAL A 38 -1.43 0.16 -4.03
N LEU A 39 -0.68 -0.91 -3.83
CA LEU A 39 -0.92 -1.92 -2.81
C LEU A 39 0.15 -1.79 -1.74
N VAL A 40 -0.25 -1.76 -0.47
CA VAL A 40 0.67 -1.68 0.65
C VAL A 40 0.58 -2.97 1.45
N LYS A 41 1.71 -3.65 1.61
CA LYS A 41 1.84 -4.80 2.50
C LYS A 41 2.44 -4.33 3.81
N LEU A 42 1.74 -4.57 4.91
CA LEU A 42 2.24 -4.32 6.26
C LEU A 42 2.65 -5.64 6.87
N ALA A 43 3.96 -5.84 7.03
CA ALA A 43 4.52 -7.01 7.70
C ALA A 43 4.58 -6.72 9.20
N LEU A 44 3.91 -7.55 10.00
CA LEU A 44 3.81 -7.35 11.45
C LEU A 44 4.97 -7.96 12.21
N MET A 45 5.91 -8.57 11.51
CA MET A 45 7.16 -9.11 12.05
C MET A 45 6.95 -10.29 13.03
N ASP A 46 5.78 -10.91 12.97
CA ASP A 46 5.43 -12.09 13.77
C ASP A 46 4.99 -13.26 12.88
N GLY A 47 5.29 -13.18 11.58
CA GLY A 47 4.85 -14.16 10.59
C GLY A 47 3.52 -13.85 9.96
N THR A 48 2.87 -12.75 10.36
CA THR A 48 1.62 -12.31 9.76
C THR A 48 1.79 -10.97 9.03
N ALA A 49 0.85 -10.68 8.14
CA ALA A 49 0.85 -9.45 7.37
C ALA A 49 -0.56 -9.07 6.96
N ARG A 50 -0.70 -7.84 6.50
CA ARG A 50 -1.92 -7.34 5.87
C ARG A 50 -1.57 -6.68 4.56
N ALA A 51 -2.43 -6.82 3.56
CA ALA A 51 -2.30 -6.07 2.32
C ALA A 51 -3.48 -5.12 2.19
N TYR A 52 -3.18 -3.87 1.89
CA TYR A 52 -4.18 -2.82 1.72
C TYR A 52 -4.24 -2.40 0.27
N THR A 53 -5.45 -2.19 -0.22
CA THR A 53 -5.68 -1.54 -1.51
C THR A 53 -6.55 -0.32 -1.30
N ARG A 54 -6.47 0.61 -2.24
CA ARG A 54 -7.29 1.81 -2.18
C ARG A 54 -8.46 1.66 -3.13
N SER A 55 -9.66 1.94 -2.64
CA SER A 55 -10.88 1.90 -3.43
C SER A 55 -11.64 3.20 -3.30
N PHE A 56 -12.58 3.40 -4.21
CA PHE A 56 -13.45 4.57 -4.20
C PHE A 56 -14.71 4.25 -3.39
N ASP A 57 -15.02 5.11 -2.43
CA ASP A 57 -16.25 4.99 -1.65
C ASP A 57 -17.30 5.89 -2.25
N LEU A 58 -18.36 5.29 -2.78
CA LEU A 58 -19.44 6.03 -3.47
C LEU A 58 -20.23 6.91 -2.52
N GLN A 59 -20.35 6.53 -1.26
CA GLN A 59 -21.12 7.29 -0.28
C GLN A 59 -20.42 8.59 0.10
N SER A 60 -19.13 8.55 0.33
CA SER A 60 -18.34 9.71 0.74
C SER A 60 -17.69 10.42 -0.44
N ASP A 61 -17.78 9.86 -1.64
CA ASP A 61 -17.11 10.36 -2.84
C ASP A 61 -15.60 10.53 -2.64
N THR A 62 -14.99 9.62 -1.88
CA THR A 62 -13.57 9.65 -1.55
C THR A 62 -12.93 8.30 -1.77
N ARG A 63 -11.61 8.28 -1.82
CA ARG A 63 -10.84 7.06 -1.82
C ARG A 63 -10.61 6.61 -0.38
N ILE A 64 -10.74 5.33 -0.15
CA ILE A 64 -10.47 4.72 1.15
C ILE A 64 -9.52 3.55 1.00
N TRP A 65 -8.73 3.30 2.04
CA TRP A 65 -7.88 2.13 2.12
C TRP A 65 -8.66 0.98 2.74
N GLN A 66 -8.58 -0.19 2.12
CA GLN A 66 -9.27 -1.39 2.57
C GLN A 66 -8.28 -2.52 2.71
N VAL A 67 -8.53 -3.40 3.69
CA VAL A 67 -7.77 -4.64 3.81
C VAL A 67 -8.22 -5.59 2.69
N LEU A 68 -7.30 -5.93 1.80
CA LEU A 68 -7.54 -6.93 0.76
C LEU A 68 -7.45 -8.33 1.34
N VAL A 69 -6.41 -8.57 2.14
CA VAL A 69 -6.13 -9.88 2.72
C VAL A 69 -5.29 -9.68 3.96
N GLU A 70 -5.48 -10.54 4.96
CA GLU A 70 -4.61 -10.57 6.14
C GLU A 70 -4.48 -12.01 6.63
N GLY A 71 -3.39 -12.30 7.32
CA GLY A 71 -3.10 -13.62 7.84
C GLY A 71 -1.62 -13.96 7.75
N GLY A 72 -1.31 -15.22 7.52
CA GLY A 72 0.06 -15.66 7.36
C GLY A 72 0.74 -14.96 6.19
N GLU A 73 2.00 -14.61 6.37
CA GLU A 73 2.72 -13.81 5.38
C GLU A 73 2.76 -14.49 4.01
N GLN A 74 2.90 -15.82 3.98
CA GLN A 74 2.90 -16.56 2.70
C GLN A 74 1.59 -16.42 1.95
N ASP A 75 0.47 -16.46 2.66
CA ASP A 75 -0.85 -16.31 2.05
C ASP A 75 -1.06 -14.90 1.52
N VAL A 76 -0.59 -13.91 2.27
CA VAL A 76 -0.64 -12.51 1.85
C VAL A 76 0.21 -12.31 0.60
N ASP A 77 1.42 -12.85 0.58
CA ASP A 77 2.31 -12.75 -0.58
C ASP A 77 1.72 -13.41 -1.82
N ALA A 78 1.04 -14.54 -1.66
CA ALA A 78 0.37 -15.22 -2.76
C ALA A 78 -0.76 -14.35 -3.34
N ALA A 79 -1.53 -13.69 -2.48
CA ALA A 79 -2.59 -12.78 -2.93
C ALA A 79 -2.01 -11.57 -3.67
N ILE A 80 -0.89 -11.03 -3.21
CA ILE A 80 -0.21 -9.91 -3.86
C ILE A 80 0.28 -10.33 -5.26
N THR A 81 0.88 -11.51 -5.37
CA THR A 81 1.33 -12.04 -6.66
C THR A 81 0.16 -12.14 -7.64
N ARG A 82 -1.00 -12.59 -7.16
CA ARG A 82 -2.20 -12.67 -7.98
C ARG A 82 -2.66 -11.30 -8.45
N GLN A 83 -2.65 -10.29 -7.56
CA GLN A 83 -3.01 -8.93 -7.94
C GLN A 83 -2.08 -8.39 -9.03
N ARG A 84 -0.79 -8.65 -8.90
CA ARG A 84 0.20 -8.22 -9.91
C ARG A 84 -0.03 -8.86 -11.27
N SER A 85 -0.52 -10.09 -11.30
CA SER A 85 -0.79 -10.79 -12.55
C SER A 85 -1.96 -10.15 -13.31
N PHE A 86 -2.90 -9.53 -12.60
CA PHE A 86 -4.04 -8.85 -13.22
C PHE A 86 -3.75 -7.38 -13.56
N ASP A 87 -2.83 -6.76 -12.82
CA ASP A 87 -2.54 -5.33 -12.97
C ASP A 87 -1.02 -5.11 -13.07
N PRO A 88 -0.47 -5.06 -14.30
CA PRO A 88 0.97 -4.86 -14.48
C PRO A 88 1.46 -3.46 -14.09
N ASP A 89 0.54 -2.51 -13.91
CA ASP A 89 0.87 -1.14 -13.51
C ASP A 89 0.81 -0.92 -12.00
N LEU A 90 0.61 -2.00 -11.24
CA LEU A 90 0.45 -1.95 -9.80
C LEU A 90 1.79 -1.68 -9.10
N TRP A 91 1.80 -0.70 -8.20
CA TRP A 91 2.89 -0.51 -7.24
C TRP A 91 2.68 -1.45 -6.05
N VAL A 92 3.76 -2.05 -5.57
CA VAL A 92 3.72 -2.84 -4.33
C VAL A 92 4.76 -2.26 -3.39
N ILE A 93 4.31 -1.81 -2.22
CA ILE A 93 5.15 -1.24 -1.17
C ILE A 93 5.08 -2.17 0.04
N GLU A 94 6.22 -2.53 0.61
CA GLU A 94 6.25 -3.30 1.85
C GLU A 94 6.67 -2.40 3.01
N VAL A 95 5.90 -2.44 4.09
CA VAL A 95 6.17 -1.72 5.33
C VAL A 95 6.38 -2.75 6.43
N GLU A 96 7.44 -2.59 7.23
CA GLU A 96 7.77 -3.50 8.31
C GLU A 96 7.60 -2.79 9.65
N ASP A 97 6.57 -3.16 10.40
CA ASP A 97 6.33 -2.55 11.70
C ASP A 97 5.57 -3.51 12.62
N ALA A 98 6.23 -3.95 13.69
CA ALA A 98 5.62 -4.85 14.67
C ALA A 98 4.45 -4.21 15.41
N ARG A 99 4.38 -2.88 15.44
CA ARG A 99 3.30 -2.13 16.08
C ARG A 99 2.10 -1.91 15.15
N GLY A 100 2.22 -2.30 13.89
CA GLY A 100 1.13 -2.19 12.93
C GLY A 100 0.84 -0.78 12.43
N ARG A 101 1.83 0.12 12.45
CA ARG A 101 1.66 1.51 12.02
C ARG A 101 1.83 1.59 10.50
N ASP A 102 0.75 1.75 9.79
CA ASP A 102 0.81 1.86 8.33
C ASP A 102 0.74 3.29 7.81
N LEU A 103 0.31 4.25 8.61
CA LEU A 103 0.17 5.68 8.30
C LEU A 103 -0.75 5.99 7.11
N LEU A 104 -1.51 5.01 6.63
CA LEU A 104 -2.33 5.21 5.42
C LEU A 104 -3.45 6.23 5.63
N ALA A 105 -4.02 6.28 6.83
CA ALA A 105 -5.07 7.24 7.15
C ALA A 105 -4.58 8.69 7.05
N GLU A 106 -3.29 8.93 7.30
CA GLU A 106 -2.70 10.26 7.20
C GLU A 106 -2.43 10.68 5.76
N MET A 107 -2.29 9.70 4.87
CA MET A 107 -1.85 9.97 3.49
C MET A 107 -3.02 10.17 2.52
N GLY A 108 -4.21 9.84 2.92
CA GLY A 108 -5.38 9.95 2.06
C GLY A 108 -5.43 8.85 1.01
#